data_ec8029f17baa77935603b63c834e10c2
#
_entry.id   ec8029f17baa77935603b63c834e10c2
#
_cell.length_a   1.000
_cell.length_b   1.000
_cell.length_c   1.000
_cell.angle_alpha   90.00
_cell.angle_beta   90.00
_cell.angle_gamma   90.00
#
_symmetry.space_group_name_H-M   'P 1'
#
loop_
_entity.id
_entity.type
_entity.pdbx_description
1 polymer ?
#
loop_
_entity_poly.entity_id
_entity_poly.type
_entity_poly.pdbx_seq_one_letter_code
_entity_poly.pdbx_strand_id
1 'polypeptide(L)'
;MKYIVMQDVFFVVLLLVLAVPLGIYMYKVMIGEKVFLSRVLEPVERFGYRLMGVSDAGMSAKRYAISVLAFSAVGFVFVMAVLMLQGFLPLNPEGMKGLSFSLAFNTAASFVSNTNWQAYSGEAALSYFSQSIGLTVQNFVSAATGIAVLFAVIRGFIWKKQKTVGNFWQDLFRVTLYILLPLSLVLALVLVSQGVVQSFADYSVVETLENGAKQLIPLGPAASQIAIKQLGTNGGGFFGANSAFPFENPSSFTNLIEMLAILLIPVALVVMFGRAVKDSKQGRAIMTAMLIVFVVGVVAITVSEQFAGPSYQGVATSGSMEGKEVRFGVGGSSLFAASTTAASNGAVNTMHDSLTPLGGLVPMFFMQLGEVIFGGVGSGLYGMIGFIILTVFIAGLLVGRTPEYLGEKIEPYDMKMVCLLILVPPLLTLFGTAVAVMMPSVQASVSASGAHGFSEVLYAFTSMGNNNGSAFAGFAADTTFTNIVGAVMMLFARFIPLVAALYLAQNMALKTPVAASSGTLSTKNGMFIGLLIGVVVLIGALSFLPALALGPIADFFTTFK
;
A
#
# COMPACT_ATOMS: atom_id res chain seq x y z
N MET A 1 23.75 -12.49 -10.46
CA MET A 1 23.07 -11.59 -11.45
C MET A 1 22.17 -12.34 -12.42
N LYS A 2 22.64 -13.32 -13.26
CA LYS A 2 21.80 -13.99 -14.27
C LYS A 2 20.50 -14.58 -13.69
N TYR A 3 20.59 -15.30 -12.57
CA TYR A 3 19.42 -15.90 -11.91
C TYR A 3 18.47 -14.85 -11.31
N ILE A 4 19.00 -13.74 -10.77
CA ILE A 4 18.19 -12.63 -10.24
C ILE A 4 17.37 -12.00 -11.37
N VAL A 5 18.01 -11.65 -12.49
CA VAL A 5 17.32 -11.09 -13.67
C VAL A 5 16.24 -12.06 -14.18
N MET A 6 16.53 -13.35 -14.22
CA MET A 6 15.55 -14.36 -14.65
C MET A 6 14.36 -14.46 -13.70
N GLN A 7 14.59 -14.37 -12.37
CA GLN A 7 13.56 -14.31 -11.33
C GLN A 7 12.67 -13.07 -11.53
N ASP A 8 13.28 -11.90 -11.71
CA ASP A 8 12.55 -10.63 -11.84
C ASP A 8 11.70 -10.59 -13.11
N VAL A 9 12.26 -11.07 -14.26
CA VAL A 9 11.50 -11.20 -15.51
C VAL A 9 10.34 -12.18 -15.36
N PHE A 10 10.59 -13.34 -14.76
CA PHE A 10 9.55 -14.34 -14.49
C PHE A 10 8.43 -13.77 -13.64
N PHE A 11 8.78 -13.06 -12.55
CA PHE A 11 7.83 -12.40 -11.68
C PHE A 11 6.94 -11.40 -12.43
N VAL A 12 7.53 -10.48 -13.19
CA VAL A 12 6.79 -9.46 -13.95
C VAL A 12 5.87 -10.10 -14.99
N VAL A 13 6.35 -11.11 -15.73
CA VAL A 13 5.54 -11.80 -16.74
C VAL A 13 4.36 -12.51 -16.06
N LEU A 14 4.60 -13.25 -14.99
CA LEU A 14 3.55 -13.97 -14.26
C LEU A 14 2.51 -13.01 -13.66
N LEU A 15 2.96 -11.89 -13.09
CA LEU A 15 2.09 -10.84 -12.57
C LEU A 15 1.15 -10.30 -13.66
N LEU A 16 1.68 -9.97 -14.83
CA LEU A 16 0.86 -9.47 -15.96
C LEU A 16 -0.12 -10.51 -16.49
N VAL A 17 0.31 -11.77 -16.60
CA VAL A 17 -0.55 -12.89 -17.03
C VAL A 17 -1.73 -13.08 -16.08
N LEU A 18 -1.52 -12.97 -14.78
CA LEU A 18 -2.57 -13.12 -13.78
C LEU A 18 -3.45 -11.86 -13.65
N ALA A 19 -2.87 -10.68 -13.77
CA ALA A 19 -3.59 -9.42 -13.59
C ALA A 19 -4.59 -9.11 -14.70
N VAL A 20 -4.33 -9.56 -15.96
CA VAL A 20 -5.24 -9.29 -17.09
C VAL A 20 -6.61 -9.96 -16.91
N PRO A 21 -6.73 -11.27 -16.67
CA PRO A 21 -8.03 -11.89 -16.42
C PRO A 21 -8.70 -11.36 -15.16
N LEU A 22 -7.95 -11.09 -14.09
CA LEU A 22 -8.48 -10.51 -12.87
C LEU A 22 -9.06 -9.11 -13.12
N GLY A 23 -8.37 -8.25 -13.87
CA GLY A 23 -8.86 -6.91 -14.19
C GLY A 23 -10.15 -6.93 -15.01
N ILE A 24 -10.29 -7.89 -15.94
CA ILE A 24 -11.53 -8.11 -16.70
C ILE A 24 -12.66 -8.56 -15.77
N TYR A 25 -12.36 -9.47 -14.84
CA TYR A 25 -13.33 -9.94 -13.84
C TYR A 25 -13.77 -8.78 -12.93
N MET A 26 -12.83 -7.99 -12.40
CA MET A 26 -13.12 -6.85 -11.53
C MET A 26 -13.96 -5.78 -12.24
N TYR A 27 -13.74 -5.56 -13.55
CA TYR A 27 -14.58 -4.69 -14.35
C TYR A 27 -16.05 -5.15 -14.35
N LYS A 28 -16.30 -6.45 -14.55
CA LYS A 28 -17.66 -7.01 -14.51
C LYS A 28 -18.31 -6.83 -13.14
N VAL A 29 -17.55 -7.04 -12.05
CA VAL A 29 -18.02 -6.80 -10.69
C VAL A 29 -18.40 -5.32 -10.49
N MET A 30 -17.55 -4.39 -10.97
CA MET A 30 -17.79 -2.94 -10.86
C MET A 30 -19.08 -2.50 -11.53
N ILE A 31 -19.38 -3.02 -12.72
CA ILE A 31 -20.62 -2.67 -13.47
C ILE A 31 -21.83 -3.52 -13.08
N GLY A 32 -21.68 -4.48 -12.18
CA GLY A 32 -22.77 -5.34 -11.71
C GLY A 32 -23.18 -6.45 -12.69
N GLU A 33 -22.32 -6.80 -13.65
CA GLU A 33 -22.55 -7.97 -14.50
C GLU A 33 -22.42 -9.27 -13.71
N LYS A 34 -23.19 -10.29 -14.13
CA LYS A 34 -23.09 -11.63 -13.55
C LYS A 34 -21.72 -12.24 -13.86
N VAL A 35 -21.06 -12.71 -12.81
CA VAL A 35 -19.78 -13.42 -12.85
C VAL A 35 -19.97 -14.87 -12.42
N PHE A 36 -18.98 -15.72 -12.60
CA PHE A 36 -19.10 -17.15 -12.25
C PHE A 36 -19.46 -17.40 -10.77
N LEU A 37 -19.04 -16.52 -9.85
CA LEU A 37 -19.40 -16.58 -8.43
C LEU A 37 -20.81 -16.08 -8.12
N SER A 38 -21.49 -15.39 -9.04
CA SER A 38 -22.82 -14.80 -8.78
C SER A 38 -23.84 -15.85 -8.39
N ARG A 39 -23.74 -17.07 -8.93
CA ARG A 39 -24.68 -18.15 -8.59
C ARG A 39 -24.69 -18.48 -7.10
N VAL A 40 -23.55 -18.36 -6.42
CA VAL A 40 -23.39 -18.67 -4.99
C VAL A 40 -23.48 -17.43 -4.13
N LEU A 41 -22.93 -16.30 -4.58
CA LEU A 41 -22.76 -15.09 -3.77
C LEU A 41 -23.91 -14.09 -3.89
N GLU A 42 -24.69 -14.11 -4.99
CA GLU A 42 -25.82 -13.19 -5.17
C GLU A 42 -26.90 -13.31 -4.08
N PRO A 43 -27.26 -14.50 -3.56
CA PRO A 43 -28.17 -14.61 -2.42
C PRO A 43 -27.59 -13.95 -1.14
N VAL A 44 -26.29 -14.10 -0.91
CA VAL A 44 -25.58 -13.47 0.23
C VAL A 44 -25.55 -11.95 0.06
N GLU A 45 -25.29 -11.46 -1.14
CA GLU A 45 -25.32 -10.04 -1.49
C GLU A 45 -26.69 -9.43 -1.22
N ARG A 46 -27.76 -10.06 -1.72
CA ARG A 46 -29.14 -9.59 -1.50
C ARG A 46 -29.55 -9.62 -0.02
N PHE A 47 -29.13 -10.65 0.71
CA PHE A 47 -29.37 -10.73 2.15
C PHE A 47 -28.64 -9.60 2.89
N GLY A 48 -27.37 -9.37 2.56
CA GLY A 48 -26.57 -8.29 3.14
C GLY A 48 -27.18 -6.91 2.88
N TYR A 49 -27.61 -6.62 1.64
CA TYR A 49 -28.26 -5.34 1.33
C TYR A 49 -29.57 -5.14 2.09
N ARG A 50 -30.36 -6.20 2.25
CA ARG A 50 -31.61 -6.16 3.04
C ARG A 50 -31.30 -5.88 4.52
N LEU A 51 -30.30 -6.55 5.09
CA LEU A 51 -29.89 -6.39 6.48
C LEU A 51 -29.38 -4.97 6.77
N MET A 52 -28.59 -4.42 5.86
CA MET A 52 -27.99 -3.07 6.00
C MET A 52 -28.93 -1.95 5.55
N GLY A 53 -30.11 -2.27 5.00
CA GLY A 53 -31.04 -1.26 4.46
C GLY A 53 -30.45 -0.47 3.26
N VAL A 54 -29.57 -1.11 2.46
CA VAL A 54 -28.91 -0.45 1.32
C VAL A 54 -29.92 -0.28 0.19
N SER A 55 -30.15 0.96 -0.22
CA SER A 55 -30.97 1.30 -1.38
C SER A 55 -30.15 1.30 -2.68
N ASP A 56 -30.83 1.14 -3.82
CA ASP A 56 -30.19 1.23 -5.14
C ASP A 56 -29.90 2.67 -5.59
N ALA A 57 -30.24 3.66 -4.76
CA ALA A 57 -30.04 5.07 -5.09
C ALA A 57 -28.54 5.44 -5.14
N GLY A 58 -28.14 6.04 -6.24
CA GLY A 58 -26.77 6.59 -6.37
C GLY A 58 -26.54 7.74 -5.40
N MET A 59 -25.29 7.87 -4.93
CA MET A 59 -24.85 8.90 -4.01
C MET A 59 -24.07 9.99 -4.74
N SER A 60 -24.25 11.24 -4.31
CA SER A 60 -23.31 12.33 -4.66
C SER A 60 -21.95 12.13 -4.00
N ALA A 61 -20.89 12.79 -4.47
CA ALA A 61 -19.57 12.70 -3.84
C ALA A 61 -19.62 13.05 -2.34
N LYS A 62 -20.38 14.06 -1.95
CA LYS A 62 -20.56 14.43 -0.54
C LYS A 62 -21.13 13.27 0.29
N ARG A 63 -22.23 12.65 -0.19
CA ARG A 63 -22.88 11.56 0.53
C ARG A 63 -22.00 10.31 0.57
N TYR A 64 -21.31 10.02 -0.54
CA TYR A 64 -20.34 8.92 -0.63
C TYR A 64 -19.18 9.14 0.37
N ALA A 65 -18.57 10.33 0.38
CA ALA A 65 -17.49 10.68 1.30
C ALA A 65 -17.93 10.59 2.78
N ILE A 66 -19.11 11.11 3.12
CA ILE A 66 -19.65 10.99 4.48
C ILE A 66 -19.83 9.53 4.87
N SER A 67 -20.34 8.68 3.96
CA SER A 67 -20.48 7.25 4.22
C SER A 67 -19.13 6.56 4.46
N VAL A 68 -18.10 6.88 3.67
CA VAL A 68 -16.74 6.40 3.86
C VAL A 68 -16.18 6.81 5.22
N LEU A 69 -16.28 8.11 5.56
CA LEU A 69 -15.76 8.65 6.81
C LEU A 69 -16.49 8.07 8.04
N ALA A 70 -17.82 7.95 7.97
CA ALA A 70 -18.60 7.36 9.06
C ALA A 70 -18.27 5.88 9.27
N PHE A 71 -18.16 5.11 8.19
CA PHE A 71 -17.76 3.71 8.24
C PHE A 71 -16.35 3.54 8.83
N SER A 72 -15.41 4.36 8.38
CA SER A 72 -14.03 4.34 8.87
C SER A 72 -13.95 4.77 10.34
N ALA A 73 -14.74 5.75 10.78
CA ALA A 73 -14.81 6.15 12.18
C ALA A 73 -15.36 5.03 13.08
N VAL A 74 -16.36 4.28 12.63
CA VAL A 74 -16.86 3.11 13.37
C VAL A 74 -15.77 2.03 13.45
N GLY A 75 -15.07 1.75 12.35
CA GLY A 75 -13.94 0.82 12.33
C GLY A 75 -12.82 1.25 13.28
N PHE A 76 -12.49 2.54 13.31
CA PHE A 76 -11.50 3.12 14.21
C PHE A 76 -11.86 2.86 15.68
N VAL A 77 -13.07 3.22 16.07
CA VAL A 77 -13.55 3.02 17.46
C VAL A 77 -13.57 1.53 17.82
N PHE A 78 -14.03 0.69 16.89
CA PHE A 78 -14.06 -0.76 17.08
C PHE A 78 -12.67 -1.36 17.31
N VAL A 79 -11.71 -1.08 16.42
CA VAL A 79 -10.32 -1.58 16.55
C VAL A 79 -9.70 -1.07 17.84
N MET A 80 -9.83 0.22 18.15
CA MET A 80 -9.31 0.82 19.38
C MET A 80 -9.88 0.14 20.63
N ALA A 81 -11.19 -0.09 20.66
CA ALA A 81 -11.86 -0.77 21.77
C ALA A 81 -11.36 -2.21 21.94
N VAL A 82 -11.25 -2.97 20.85
CA VAL A 82 -10.72 -4.34 20.86
C VAL A 82 -9.31 -4.38 21.44
N LEU A 83 -8.42 -3.50 20.97
CA LEU A 83 -7.02 -3.47 21.43
C LEU A 83 -6.87 -3.07 22.91
N MET A 84 -7.67 -2.13 23.37
CA MET A 84 -7.63 -1.70 24.78
C MET A 84 -8.26 -2.72 25.73
N LEU A 85 -9.27 -3.46 25.25
CA LEU A 85 -10.05 -4.40 26.06
C LEU A 85 -9.63 -5.86 25.88
N GLN A 86 -8.60 -6.16 25.08
CA GLN A 86 -8.23 -7.54 24.72
C GLN A 86 -7.98 -8.47 25.92
N GLY A 87 -7.54 -7.94 27.06
CA GLY A 87 -7.36 -8.72 28.27
C GLY A 87 -8.65 -9.34 28.84
N PHE A 88 -9.82 -8.83 28.45
CA PHE A 88 -11.14 -9.32 28.83
C PHE A 88 -11.84 -10.10 27.72
N LEU A 89 -11.27 -10.13 26.51
CA LEU A 89 -11.86 -10.76 25.35
C LEU A 89 -11.44 -12.25 25.23
N PRO A 90 -12.24 -13.10 24.57
CA PRO A 90 -11.90 -14.49 24.33
C PRO A 90 -10.69 -14.66 23.40
N LEU A 91 -10.23 -15.89 23.19
CA LEU A 91 -9.10 -16.22 22.31
C LEU A 91 -7.82 -15.46 22.69
N ASN A 92 -7.52 -15.42 23.99
CA ASN A 92 -6.31 -14.81 24.54
C ASN A 92 -5.55 -15.83 25.43
N PRO A 93 -4.98 -16.91 24.82
CA PRO A 93 -4.34 -17.96 25.59
C PRO A 93 -3.10 -17.48 26.34
N GLU A 94 -2.37 -16.51 25.77
CA GLU A 94 -1.15 -15.97 26.37
C GLU A 94 -1.41 -14.87 27.42
N GLY A 95 -2.67 -14.55 27.69
CA GLY A 95 -3.04 -13.55 28.71
C GLY A 95 -2.59 -12.11 28.35
N MET A 96 -2.55 -11.77 27.05
CA MET A 96 -2.14 -10.44 26.59
C MET A 96 -2.99 -9.34 27.22
N LYS A 97 -2.33 -8.32 27.79
CA LYS A 97 -2.98 -7.16 28.40
C LYS A 97 -3.43 -6.17 27.32
N GLY A 98 -4.40 -5.31 27.67
CA GLY A 98 -4.82 -4.20 26.79
C GLY A 98 -3.64 -3.27 26.46
N LEU A 99 -3.60 -2.78 25.21
CA LEU A 99 -2.60 -1.80 24.80
C LEU A 99 -2.81 -0.45 25.50
N SER A 100 -1.75 0.33 25.60
CA SER A 100 -1.83 1.73 26.04
C SER A 100 -2.71 2.55 25.10
N PHE A 101 -3.29 3.64 25.59
CA PHE A 101 -4.13 4.53 24.79
C PHE A 101 -3.42 5.01 23.52
N SER A 102 -2.19 5.52 23.64
CA SER A 102 -1.45 6.07 22.50
C SER A 102 -1.14 5.01 21.44
N LEU A 103 -0.78 3.79 21.84
CA LEU A 103 -0.48 2.70 20.94
C LEU A 103 -1.74 2.14 20.28
N ALA A 104 -2.84 1.98 21.04
CA ALA A 104 -4.13 1.57 20.50
C ALA A 104 -4.71 2.62 19.53
N PHE A 105 -4.56 3.91 19.83
CA PHE A 105 -4.95 5.01 18.97
C PHE A 105 -4.16 5.01 17.64
N ASN A 106 -2.84 4.83 17.72
CA ASN A 106 -1.98 4.72 16.55
C ASN A 106 -2.37 3.52 15.68
N THR A 107 -2.52 2.35 16.29
CA THR A 107 -2.87 1.11 15.59
C THR A 107 -4.24 1.20 14.92
N ALA A 108 -5.24 1.76 15.62
CA ALA A 108 -6.57 1.95 15.04
C ALA A 108 -6.54 2.89 13.83
N ALA A 109 -5.84 4.03 13.94
CA ALA A 109 -5.65 4.96 12.83
C ALA A 109 -4.93 4.30 11.64
N SER A 110 -3.90 3.54 11.94
CA SER A 110 -3.08 2.82 10.98
C SER A 110 -3.89 1.78 10.17
N PHE A 111 -4.66 0.94 10.85
CA PHE A 111 -5.44 -0.10 10.17
C PHE A 111 -6.65 0.45 9.41
N VAL A 112 -7.29 1.48 9.93
CA VAL A 112 -8.42 2.14 9.24
C VAL A 112 -7.97 2.89 7.98
N SER A 113 -6.78 3.48 8.00
CA SER A 113 -6.20 4.15 6.84
C SER A 113 -5.54 3.21 5.82
N ASN A 114 -5.53 1.90 6.06
CA ASN A 114 -4.83 0.87 5.27
C ASN A 114 -3.31 1.02 5.29
N THR A 115 -2.76 1.71 6.28
CA THR A 115 -1.30 1.88 6.46
C THR A 115 -0.67 0.64 7.09
N ASN A 116 -1.31 0.10 8.10
CA ASN A 116 -0.90 -1.04 8.90
C ASN A 116 0.49 -0.89 9.56
N TRP A 117 0.89 0.34 9.86
CA TRP A 117 2.02 0.64 10.72
C TRP A 117 1.81 0.05 12.11
N GLN A 118 2.81 -0.65 12.64
CA GLN A 118 2.78 -1.28 13.96
C GLN A 118 4.07 -0.95 14.73
N ALA A 119 3.94 -0.25 15.85
CA ALA A 119 5.06 0.05 16.75
C ALA A 119 5.25 -1.04 17.82
N TYR A 120 4.90 -2.29 17.50
CA TYR A 120 4.98 -3.48 18.36
C TYR A 120 5.09 -4.75 17.51
N SER A 121 5.55 -5.84 18.13
CA SER A 121 5.48 -7.19 17.55
C SER A 121 4.14 -7.82 17.89
N GLY A 122 3.36 -8.22 16.87
CA GLY A 122 1.99 -8.69 17.05
C GLY A 122 1.90 -9.95 17.93
N GLU A 123 2.84 -10.88 17.77
CA GLU A 123 2.94 -12.11 18.57
C GLU A 123 3.26 -11.86 20.05
N ALA A 124 3.85 -10.72 20.38
CA ALA A 124 4.19 -10.35 21.76
C ALA A 124 3.18 -9.43 22.43
N ALA A 125 2.29 -8.79 21.65
CA ALA A 125 1.42 -7.73 22.14
C ALA A 125 -0.08 -8.00 21.98
N LEU A 126 -0.48 -8.88 21.05
CA LEU A 126 -1.88 -9.03 20.66
C LEU A 126 -2.42 -10.44 20.87
N SER A 127 -3.65 -10.52 21.38
CA SER A 127 -4.43 -11.75 21.45
C SER A 127 -4.87 -12.21 20.05
N TYR A 128 -5.22 -13.50 19.93
CA TYR A 128 -5.79 -14.03 18.67
C TYR A 128 -7.10 -13.34 18.28
N PHE A 129 -7.90 -12.93 19.28
CA PHE A 129 -9.12 -12.15 19.01
C PHE A 129 -8.78 -10.81 18.36
N SER A 130 -7.81 -10.09 18.92
CA SER A 130 -7.36 -8.80 18.37
C SER A 130 -6.81 -8.96 16.95
N GLN A 131 -5.99 -9.97 16.71
CA GLN A 131 -5.42 -10.27 15.39
C GLN A 131 -6.50 -10.64 14.37
N SER A 132 -7.44 -11.55 14.72
CA SER A 132 -8.42 -12.09 13.77
C SER A 132 -9.61 -11.17 13.58
N ILE A 133 -10.28 -10.77 14.67
CA ILE A 133 -11.54 -10.00 14.62
C ILE A 133 -11.26 -8.50 14.53
N GLY A 134 -10.24 -8.03 15.22
CA GLY A 134 -9.83 -6.63 15.14
C GLY A 134 -9.13 -6.33 13.81
N LEU A 135 -7.89 -6.82 13.66
CA LEU A 135 -7.00 -6.40 12.59
C LEU A 135 -7.33 -7.04 11.23
N THR A 136 -7.55 -8.36 11.19
CA THR A 136 -7.83 -9.05 9.91
C THR A 136 -9.12 -8.56 9.27
N VAL A 137 -10.20 -8.36 10.04
CA VAL A 137 -11.45 -7.79 9.51
C VAL A 137 -11.21 -6.37 8.99
N GLN A 138 -10.44 -5.57 9.74
CA GLN A 138 -10.11 -4.20 9.29
C GLN A 138 -9.27 -4.19 8.00
N ASN A 139 -8.39 -5.17 7.80
CA ASN A 139 -7.64 -5.33 6.55
C ASN A 139 -8.59 -5.54 5.34
N PHE A 140 -9.63 -6.36 5.48
CA PHE A 140 -10.64 -6.52 4.42
C PHE A 140 -11.35 -5.22 4.11
N VAL A 141 -11.88 -4.55 5.13
CA VAL A 141 -12.77 -3.41 4.90
C VAL A 141 -12.03 -2.12 4.53
N SER A 142 -10.79 -1.93 4.98
CA SER A 142 -9.96 -0.80 4.55
C SER A 142 -9.52 -0.92 3.10
N ALA A 143 -9.13 -2.13 2.67
CA ALA A 143 -8.81 -2.43 1.27
C ALA A 143 -10.06 -2.29 0.37
N ALA A 144 -11.20 -2.84 0.80
CA ALA A 144 -12.46 -2.71 0.08
C ALA A 144 -12.89 -1.25 -0.08
N THR A 145 -12.67 -0.41 0.94
CA THR A 145 -12.94 1.03 0.88
C THR A 145 -12.10 1.71 -0.21
N GLY A 146 -10.82 1.39 -0.31
CA GLY A 146 -9.93 1.94 -1.35
C GLY A 146 -10.40 1.60 -2.76
N ILE A 147 -10.76 0.34 -3.00
CA ILE A 147 -11.28 -0.12 -4.30
C ILE A 147 -12.65 0.50 -4.60
N ALA A 148 -13.54 0.59 -3.61
CA ALA A 148 -14.86 1.19 -3.75
C ALA A 148 -14.77 2.67 -4.18
N VAL A 149 -13.85 3.43 -3.57
CA VAL A 149 -13.57 4.82 -3.97
C VAL A 149 -13.04 4.88 -5.39
N LEU A 150 -12.14 3.96 -5.79
CA LEU A 150 -11.69 3.91 -7.18
C LEU A 150 -12.83 3.60 -8.15
N PHE A 151 -13.78 2.74 -7.81
CA PHE A 151 -14.97 2.51 -8.63
C PHE A 151 -15.75 3.80 -8.84
N ALA A 152 -15.94 4.60 -7.79
CA ALA A 152 -16.57 5.91 -7.89
C ALA A 152 -15.77 6.87 -8.77
N VAL A 153 -14.43 6.88 -8.64
CA VAL A 153 -13.55 7.71 -9.48
C VAL A 153 -13.65 7.30 -10.95
N ILE A 154 -13.59 6.01 -11.26
CA ILE A 154 -13.74 5.53 -12.65
C ILE A 154 -15.10 5.90 -13.23
N ARG A 155 -16.19 5.78 -12.45
CA ARG A 155 -17.51 6.22 -12.88
C ARG A 155 -17.55 7.71 -13.20
N GLY A 156 -16.78 8.53 -12.49
CA GLY A 156 -16.60 9.94 -12.79
C GLY A 156 -16.15 10.21 -14.23
N PHE A 157 -15.28 9.35 -14.77
CA PHE A 157 -14.79 9.48 -16.14
C PHE A 157 -15.66 8.82 -17.21
N ILE A 158 -16.43 7.77 -16.84
CA ILE A 158 -17.26 7.04 -17.82
C ILE A 158 -18.72 7.52 -17.87
N TRP A 159 -19.24 8.04 -16.77
CA TRP A 159 -20.58 8.60 -16.70
C TRP A 159 -20.57 10.07 -17.15
N LYS A 160 -21.61 10.47 -17.87
CA LYS A 160 -21.72 11.82 -18.40
C LYS A 160 -23.01 12.47 -17.95
N LYS A 161 -22.95 13.73 -17.56
CA LYS A 161 -24.10 14.51 -17.06
C LYS A 161 -24.80 13.86 -15.87
N GLN A 162 -24.04 13.15 -15.02
CA GLN A 162 -24.54 12.46 -13.83
C GLN A 162 -24.19 13.23 -12.56
N LYS A 163 -25.13 13.29 -11.62
CA LYS A 163 -24.95 13.96 -10.30
C LYS A 163 -24.44 12.97 -9.23
N THR A 164 -24.29 11.70 -9.55
CA THR A 164 -23.94 10.62 -8.63
C THR A 164 -22.69 9.89 -9.10
N VAL A 165 -21.96 9.27 -8.17
CA VAL A 165 -20.74 8.51 -8.43
C VAL A 165 -20.85 7.02 -8.07
N GLY A 166 -22.05 6.55 -7.77
CA GLY A 166 -22.32 5.18 -7.34
C GLY A 166 -22.88 5.12 -5.92
N ASN A 167 -22.80 3.96 -5.29
CA ASN A 167 -23.26 3.74 -3.92
C ASN A 167 -22.14 3.04 -3.12
N PHE A 168 -21.62 3.71 -2.09
CA PHE A 168 -20.50 3.22 -1.28
C PHE A 168 -20.78 1.84 -0.66
N TRP A 169 -21.96 1.63 -0.09
CA TRP A 169 -22.28 0.38 0.60
C TRP A 169 -22.35 -0.81 -0.35
N GLN A 170 -22.89 -0.59 -1.55
CA GLN A 170 -22.90 -1.61 -2.60
C GLN A 170 -21.49 -1.92 -3.08
N ASP A 171 -20.68 -0.89 -3.34
CA ASP A 171 -19.30 -1.04 -3.80
C ASP A 171 -18.46 -1.78 -2.75
N LEU A 172 -18.54 -1.36 -1.47
CA LEU A 172 -17.83 -1.98 -0.36
C LEU A 172 -18.17 -3.47 -0.23
N PHE A 173 -19.47 -3.79 -0.25
CA PHE A 173 -19.93 -5.16 -0.09
C PHE A 173 -19.53 -6.04 -1.27
N ARG A 174 -19.69 -5.55 -2.51
CA ARG A 174 -19.27 -6.27 -3.72
C ARG A 174 -17.78 -6.52 -3.77
N VAL A 175 -16.97 -5.52 -3.49
CA VAL A 175 -15.51 -5.67 -3.46
C VAL A 175 -15.10 -6.72 -2.43
N THR A 176 -15.65 -6.64 -1.23
CA THR A 176 -15.35 -7.61 -0.17
C THR A 176 -15.77 -9.03 -0.58
N LEU A 177 -17.01 -9.19 -1.04
CA LEU A 177 -17.63 -10.50 -1.27
C LEU A 177 -17.11 -11.18 -2.56
N TYR A 178 -16.96 -10.43 -3.65
CA TYR A 178 -16.61 -11.01 -4.96
C TYR A 178 -15.14 -10.97 -5.29
N ILE A 179 -14.34 -10.09 -4.67
CA ILE A 179 -12.92 -9.92 -5.00
C ILE A 179 -12.04 -10.37 -3.84
N LEU A 180 -12.10 -9.67 -2.70
CA LEU A 180 -11.15 -9.88 -1.62
C LEU A 180 -11.33 -11.23 -0.92
N LEU A 181 -12.54 -11.59 -0.54
CA LEU A 181 -12.80 -12.81 0.21
C LEU A 181 -12.44 -14.08 -0.57
N PRO A 182 -12.86 -14.27 -1.84
CA PRO A 182 -12.51 -15.46 -2.60
C PRO A 182 -10.99 -15.59 -2.84
N LEU A 183 -10.34 -14.48 -3.20
CA LEU A 183 -8.89 -14.49 -3.42
C LEU A 183 -8.12 -14.77 -2.13
N SER A 184 -8.55 -14.18 -1.00
CA SER A 184 -7.91 -14.41 0.30
C SER A 184 -8.11 -15.84 0.79
N LEU A 185 -9.27 -16.44 0.54
CA LEU A 185 -9.51 -17.84 0.90
C LEU A 185 -8.57 -18.78 0.13
N VAL A 186 -8.46 -18.58 -1.19
CA VAL A 186 -7.55 -19.38 -2.02
C VAL A 186 -6.10 -19.20 -1.57
N LEU A 187 -5.68 -17.96 -1.35
CA LEU A 187 -4.31 -17.66 -0.92
C LEU A 187 -4.03 -18.25 0.47
N ALA A 188 -4.95 -18.13 1.43
CA ALA A 188 -4.78 -18.71 2.77
C ALA A 188 -4.61 -20.22 2.72
N LEU A 189 -5.40 -20.94 1.90
CA LEU A 189 -5.27 -22.38 1.71
C LEU A 189 -3.92 -22.77 1.10
N VAL A 190 -3.43 -22.00 0.13
CA VAL A 190 -2.09 -22.20 -0.45
C VAL A 190 -1.01 -21.97 0.60
N LEU A 191 -1.09 -20.90 1.39
CA LEU A 191 -0.12 -20.60 2.45
C LEU A 191 -0.09 -21.69 3.51
N VAL A 192 -1.25 -22.16 3.98
CA VAL A 192 -1.35 -23.29 4.94
C VAL A 192 -0.73 -24.56 4.36
N SER A 193 -0.97 -24.85 3.08
CA SER A 193 -0.37 -26.03 2.42
C SER A 193 1.16 -25.99 2.35
N GLN A 194 1.75 -24.80 2.49
CA GLN A 194 3.19 -24.55 2.51
C GLN A 194 3.77 -24.44 3.93
N GLY A 195 2.98 -24.69 4.96
CA GLY A 195 3.42 -24.66 6.34
C GLY A 195 3.28 -23.33 7.07
N VAL A 196 2.59 -22.35 6.47
CA VAL A 196 2.24 -21.11 7.18
C VAL A 196 1.23 -21.42 8.27
N VAL A 197 1.49 -20.93 9.47
CA VAL A 197 0.73 -21.26 10.68
C VAL A 197 -0.72 -20.76 10.59
N GLN A 198 -1.66 -21.67 10.92
CA GLN A 198 -3.09 -21.35 11.10
C GLN A 198 -3.63 -22.22 12.25
N SER A 199 -3.59 -21.69 13.46
CA SER A 199 -3.95 -22.42 14.68
C SER A 199 -4.55 -21.51 15.72
N PHE A 200 -5.36 -22.05 16.64
CA PHE A 200 -5.79 -21.39 17.87
C PHE A 200 -5.20 -22.04 19.12
N ALA A 201 -4.19 -22.92 18.95
CA ALA A 201 -3.45 -23.51 20.06
C ALA A 201 -2.58 -22.45 20.76
N ASP A 202 -2.26 -22.71 22.01
CA ASP A 202 -1.31 -21.92 22.80
C ASP A 202 0.07 -21.93 22.15
N TYR A 203 0.93 -20.99 22.49
CA TYR A 203 2.30 -20.96 22.02
C TYR A 203 3.05 -22.22 22.47
N SER A 204 3.90 -22.73 21.59
CA SER A 204 4.65 -23.95 21.89
C SER A 204 5.94 -23.62 22.63
N VAL A 205 6.17 -24.25 23.77
CA VAL A 205 7.42 -24.13 24.52
C VAL A 205 8.32 -25.30 24.16
N VAL A 206 9.49 -25.01 23.61
CA VAL A 206 10.51 -26.01 23.29
C VAL A 206 11.78 -25.73 24.07
N GLU A 207 12.54 -26.79 24.40
CA GLU A 207 13.85 -26.67 25.03
C GLU A 207 14.95 -26.70 23.97
N THR A 208 15.90 -25.77 24.07
CA THR A 208 17.04 -25.72 23.17
C THR A 208 18.02 -26.85 23.47
N LEU A 209 18.65 -27.41 22.44
CA LEU A 209 19.58 -28.53 22.58
C LEU A 209 20.85 -28.18 23.36
N GLU A 210 21.29 -26.90 23.33
CA GLU A 210 22.57 -26.50 23.92
C GLU A 210 22.52 -26.37 25.44
N ASN A 211 21.52 -25.74 26.00
CA ASN A 211 21.51 -25.34 27.42
C ASN A 211 20.22 -25.71 28.14
N GLY A 212 19.26 -26.36 27.48
CA GLY A 212 17.92 -26.59 28.02
C GLY A 212 17.14 -25.27 28.23
N ALA A 213 17.57 -24.19 27.61
CA ALA A 213 16.85 -22.93 27.67
C ALA A 213 15.50 -23.06 26.95
N LYS A 214 14.45 -22.50 27.56
CA LYS A 214 13.12 -22.53 26.97
C LYS A 214 12.98 -21.47 25.90
N GLN A 215 12.55 -21.88 24.72
CA GLN A 215 12.17 -21.00 23.62
C GLN A 215 10.66 -21.05 23.43
N LEU A 216 10.02 -19.88 23.43
CA LEU A 216 8.60 -19.74 23.13
C LEU A 216 8.42 -19.56 21.61
N ILE A 217 7.68 -20.48 21.00
CA ILE A 217 7.38 -20.45 19.56
C ILE A 217 5.96 -19.92 19.39
N PRO A 218 5.79 -18.71 18.83
CA PRO A 218 4.46 -18.13 18.64
C PRO A 218 3.70 -18.90 17.56
N LEU A 219 2.48 -19.27 17.87
CA LEU A 219 1.49 -19.84 16.96
C LEU A 219 0.34 -18.85 16.77
N GLY A 220 -0.64 -19.20 15.95
CA GLY A 220 -1.84 -18.40 15.83
C GLY A 220 -2.55 -18.52 14.47
N PRO A 221 -3.68 -17.84 14.30
CA PRO A 221 -4.44 -17.81 13.03
C PRO A 221 -3.80 -16.83 12.03
N ALA A 222 -2.53 -17.08 11.66
CA ALA A 222 -1.71 -16.17 10.89
C ALA A 222 -2.00 -16.22 9.37
N ALA A 223 -2.13 -17.42 8.78
CA ALA A 223 -2.27 -17.56 7.33
C ALA A 223 -3.46 -16.76 6.75
N SER A 224 -4.59 -16.72 7.44
CA SER A 224 -5.77 -15.96 7.02
C SER A 224 -5.52 -14.46 7.03
N GLN A 225 -4.79 -13.94 8.02
CA GLN A 225 -4.39 -12.53 8.06
C GLN A 225 -3.36 -12.21 6.97
N ILE A 226 -2.34 -13.07 6.78
CA ILE A 226 -1.30 -12.91 5.77
C ILE A 226 -1.91 -12.84 4.37
N ALA A 227 -2.89 -13.69 4.08
CA ALA A 227 -3.57 -13.68 2.78
C ALA A 227 -4.19 -12.32 2.45
N ILE A 228 -4.98 -11.75 3.36
CA ILE A 228 -5.62 -10.45 3.11
C ILE A 228 -4.63 -9.29 3.22
N LYS A 229 -3.65 -9.34 4.14
CA LYS A 229 -2.67 -8.27 4.26
C LYS A 229 -1.88 -8.05 2.98
N GLN A 230 -1.58 -9.12 2.23
CA GLN A 230 -0.90 -9.01 0.95
C GLN A 230 -1.84 -8.58 -0.17
N LEU A 231 -2.99 -9.25 -0.34
CA LEU A 231 -3.97 -8.91 -1.39
C LEU A 231 -4.60 -7.54 -1.22
N GLY A 232 -4.82 -7.11 0.02
CA GLY A 232 -5.39 -5.80 0.35
C GLY A 232 -4.35 -4.66 0.37
N THR A 233 -3.09 -4.96 0.07
CA THR A 233 -1.96 -4.01 0.24
C THR A 233 -1.98 -3.36 1.62
N ASN A 234 -2.16 -4.17 2.65
CA ASN A 234 -2.22 -3.74 4.05
C ASN A 234 -0.83 -3.72 4.69
N GLY A 235 -0.13 -4.87 4.65
CA GLY A 235 1.24 -5.05 5.09
C GLY A 235 1.46 -5.30 6.58
N GLY A 236 0.53 -4.96 7.45
CA GLY A 236 0.66 -5.24 8.88
C GLY A 236 0.74 -6.74 9.17
N GLY A 237 1.76 -7.15 9.94
CA GLY A 237 2.07 -8.55 10.17
C GLY A 237 1.43 -9.11 11.42
N PHE A 238 1.13 -10.43 11.38
CA PHE A 238 0.87 -11.21 12.57
C PHE A 238 2.11 -11.27 13.46
N PHE A 239 3.27 -11.47 12.83
CA PHE A 239 4.58 -11.47 13.46
C PHE A 239 5.32 -10.15 13.23
N GLY A 240 6.11 -9.71 14.23
CA GLY A 240 6.85 -8.44 14.15
C GLY A 240 7.88 -8.39 13.02
N ALA A 241 8.53 -9.53 12.71
CA ALA A 241 9.45 -9.64 11.59
C ALA A 241 8.75 -9.76 10.22
N ASN A 242 7.42 -9.78 10.17
CA ASN A 242 6.63 -9.88 8.94
C ASN A 242 7.06 -11.07 8.06
N SER A 243 7.12 -10.89 6.75
CA SER A 243 7.48 -11.93 5.78
C SER A 243 8.96 -12.36 5.82
N ALA A 244 9.77 -11.85 6.77
CA ALA A 244 11.04 -12.42 7.16
C ALA A 244 10.86 -13.59 8.14
N PHE A 245 9.74 -13.65 8.86
CA PHE A 245 9.49 -14.69 9.86
C PHE A 245 9.20 -16.06 9.18
N PRO A 246 9.89 -17.15 9.61
CA PRO A 246 9.77 -18.43 8.93
C PRO A 246 8.35 -19.03 8.91
N PHE A 247 7.52 -18.77 9.92
CA PHE A 247 6.13 -19.24 9.97
C PHE A 247 5.14 -18.36 9.19
N GLU A 248 5.58 -17.23 8.69
CA GLU A 248 4.82 -16.39 7.77
C GLU A 248 5.18 -16.68 6.32
N ASN A 249 6.48 -16.79 6.01
CA ASN A 249 7.01 -16.94 4.67
C ASN A 249 8.14 -18.00 4.66
N PRO A 250 7.80 -19.30 4.70
CA PRO A 250 8.78 -20.36 4.93
C PRO A 250 9.70 -20.67 3.73
N SER A 251 9.31 -20.34 2.51
CA SER A 251 10.01 -20.80 1.31
C SER A 251 10.09 -19.75 0.21
N SER A 252 10.96 -19.98 -0.79
CA SER A 252 11.03 -19.11 -1.98
C SER A 252 9.71 -19.12 -2.79
N PHE A 253 8.91 -20.20 -2.69
CA PHE A 253 7.61 -20.28 -3.32
C PHE A 253 6.59 -19.38 -2.62
N THR A 254 6.52 -19.41 -1.28
CA THR A 254 5.65 -18.51 -0.52
C THR A 254 6.06 -17.05 -0.72
N ASN A 255 7.36 -16.76 -0.77
CA ASN A 255 7.88 -15.43 -1.07
C ASN A 255 7.41 -14.92 -2.44
N LEU A 256 7.46 -15.76 -3.48
CA LEU A 256 6.94 -15.42 -4.81
C LEU A 256 5.44 -15.13 -4.77
N ILE A 257 4.66 -15.99 -4.10
CA ILE A 257 3.20 -15.83 -4.04
C ILE A 257 2.78 -14.60 -3.23
N GLU A 258 3.48 -14.30 -2.15
CA GLU A 258 3.22 -13.08 -1.37
C GLU A 258 3.51 -11.82 -2.19
N MET A 259 4.65 -11.74 -2.88
CA MET A 259 4.96 -10.63 -3.77
C MET A 259 3.93 -10.47 -4.90
N LEU A 260 3.49 -11.59 -5.50
CA LEU A 260 2.43 -11.57 -6.51
C LEU A 260 1.12 -11.05 -5.91
N ALA A 261 0.74 -11.50 -4.71
CA ALA A 261 -0.46 -11.04 -4.04
C ALA A 261 -0.44 -9.53 -3.74
N ILE A 262 0.72 -8.99 -3.36
CA ILE A 262 0.90 -7.54 -3.12
C ILE A 262 0.55 -6.73 -4.39
N LEU A 263 1.06 -7.12 -5.55
CA LEU A 263 0.91 -6.33 -6.79
C LEU A 263 -0.29 -6.73 -7.64
N LEU A 264 -0.89 -7.91 -7.42
CA LEU A 264 -1.89 -8.49 -8.30
C LEU A 264 -3.12 -7.60 -8.47
N ILE A 265 -3.74 -7.17 -7.37
CA ILE A 265 -4.94 -6.32 -7.44
C ILE A 265 -4.60 -4.92 -7.95
N PRO A 266 -3.57 -4.21 -7.46
CA PRO A 266 -3.16 -2.92 -8.02
C PRO A 266 -2.96 -2.93 -9.53
N VAL A 267 -2.24 -3.92 -10.06
CA VAL A 267 -2.00 -4.08 -11.51
C VAL A 267 -3.29 -4.41 -12.26
N ALA A 268 -4.13 -5.30 -11.71
CA ALA A 268 -5.42 -5.64 -12.28
C ALA A 268 -6.38 -4.43 -12.38
N LEU A 269 -6.32 -3.51 -11.40
CA LEU A 269 -7.11 -2.27 -11.42
C LEU A 269 -6.76 -1.36 -12.60
N VAL A 270 -5.50 -1.34 -13.04
CA VAL A 270 -5.09 -0.58 -14.25
C VAL A 270 -5.70 -1.21 -15.52
N VAL A 271 -5.73 -2.54 -15.60
CA VAL A 271 -6.42 -3.26 -16.69
C VAL A 271 -7.92 -2.98 -16.66
N MET A 272 -8.52 -3.03 -15.48
CA MET A 272 -9.93 -2.71 -15.25
C MET A 272 -10.26 -1.28 -15.73
N PHE A 273 -9.42 -0.30 -15.41
CA PHE A 273 -9.58 1.09 -15.87
C PHE A 273 -9.61 1.19 -17.39
N GLY A 274 -8.62 0.57 -18.07
CA GLY A 274 -8.57 0.57 -19.53
C GLY A 274 -9.83 -0.04 -20.18
N ARG A 275 -10.42 -1.06 -19.54
CA ARG A 275 -11.71 -1.65 -19.96
C ARG A 275 -12.89 -0.71 -19.70
N ALA A 276 -12.93 -0.09 -18.53
CA ALA A 276 -14.01 0.81 -18.13
C ALA A 276 -14.13 2.04 -19.04
N VAL A 277 -12.99 2.64 -19.40
CA VAL A 277 -12.96 3.79 -20.33
C VAL A 277 -13.10 3.37 -21.80
N LYS A 278 -13.29 2.07 -22.08
CA LYS A 278 -13.39 1.48 -23.43
C LYS A 278 -12.18 1.78 -24.32
N ASP A 279 -11.01 1.96 -23.71
CA ASP A 279 -9.76 2.25 -24.37
C ASP A 279 -8.58 1.51 -23.74
N SER A 280 -8.31 0.31 -24.21
CA SER A 280 -7.22 -0.52 -23.73
C SER A 280 -5.84 0.10 -23.94
N LYS A 281 -5.68 1.04 -24.90
CA LYS A 281 -4.41 1.74 -25.12
C LYS A 281 -4.12 2.70 -23.96
N GLN A 282 -5.17 3.31 -23.39
CA GLN A 282 -5.04 4.17 -22.21
C GLN A 282 -4.54 3.38 -20.99
N GLY A 283 -5.18 2.23 -20.70
CA GLY A 283 -4.72 1.35 -19.62
C GLY A 283 -3.28 0.85 -19.84
N ARG A 284 -2.93 0.48 -21.08
CA ARG A 284 -1.55 0.05 -21.41
C ARG A 284 -0.52 1.17 -21.24
N ALA A 285 -0.84 2.41 -21.60
CA ALA A 285 0.07 3.53 -21.42
C ALA A 285 0.38 3.77 -19.93
N ILE A 286 -0.64 3.75 -19.07
CA ILE A 286 -0.49 3.87 -17.62
C ILE A 286 0.33 2.70 -17.06
N MET A 287 -0.01 1.48 -17.44
CA MET A 287 0.71 0.27 -17.04
C MET A 287 2.19 0.33 -17.42
N THR A 288 2.49 0.78 -18.64
CA THR A 288 3.87 0.91 -19.12
C THR A 288 4.65 1.94 -18.31
N ALA A 289 4.05 3.10 -18.00
CA ALA A 289 4.68 4.12 -17.16
C ALA A 289 5.03 3.56 -15.77
N MET A 290 4.08 2.89 -15.11
CA MET A 290 4.29 2.27 -13.80
C MET A 290 5.36 1.17 -13.85
N LEU A 291 5.31 0.28 -14.85
CA LEU A 291 6.28 -0.81 -15.00
C LEU A 291 7.70 -0.31 -15.23
N ILE A 292 7.89 0.73 -16.04
CA ILE A 292 9.22 1.31 -16.28
C ILE A 292 9.83 1.77 -14.96
N VAL A 293 9.08 2.56 -14.16
CA VAL A 293 9.59 3.08 -12.89
C VAL A 293 9.83 1.95 -11.90
N PHE A 294 8.92 0.97 -11.84
CA PHE A 294 9.08 -0.21 -10.98
C PHE A 294 10.35 -1.00 -11.31
N VAL A 295 10.55 -1.33 -12.57
CA VAL A 295 11.74 -2.10 -13.02
C VAL A 295 13.02 -1.33 -12.76
N VAL A 296 13.05 -0.02 -13.01
CA VAL A 296 14.20 0.83 -12.69
C VAL A 296 14.52 0.77 -11.19
N GLY A 297 13.51 0.84 -10.32
CA GLY A 297 13.70 0.72 -8.88
C GLY A 297 14.21 -0.66 -8.45
N VAL A 298 13.64 -1.75 -8.96
CA VAL A 298 14.12 -3.12 -8.70
C VAL A 298 15.59 -3.27 -9.07
N VAL A 299 15.97 -2.80 -10.26
CA VAL A 299 17.37 -2.83 -10.72
C VAL A 299 18.26 -1.99 -9.82
N ALA A 300 17.83 -0.80 -9.42
CA ALA A 300 18.59 0.10 -8.56
C ALA A 300 18.88 -0.50 -7.18
N ILE A 301 17.85 -1.10 -6.52
CA ILE A 301 18.05 -1.81 -5.24
C ILE A 301 18.99 -2.99 -5.45
N THR A 302 18.72 -3.84 -6.45
CA THR A 302 19.51 -5.06 -6.70
C THR A 302 20.98 -4.73 -6.97
N VAL A 303 21.25 -3.71 -7.78
CA VAL A 303 22.63 -3.28 -8.08
C VAL A 303 23.30 -2.73 -6.83
N SER A 304 22.61 -1.89 -6.06
CA SER A 304 23.13 -1.33 -4.82
C SER A 304 23.49 -2.43 -3.82
N GLU A 305 22.58 -3.38 -3.57
CA GLU A 305 22.80 -4.47 -2.62
C GLU A 305 23.83 -5.51 -3.10
N GLN A 306 23.99 -5.67 -4.41
CA GLN A 306 24.93 -6.64 -4.98
C GLN A 306 26.37 -6.09 -5.05
N PHE A 307 26.54 -4.79 -5.26
CA PHE A 307 27.86 -4.21 -5.59
C PHE A 307 28.34 -3.11 -4.65
N ALA A 308 27.47 -2.46 -3.89
CA ALA A 308 27.80 -1.34 -3.01
C ALA A 308 27.82 -1.73 -1.51
N GLY A 309 27.91 -3.01 -1.21
CA GLY A 309 28.07 -3.49 0.17
C GLY A 309 29.47 -3.18 0.71
N PRO A 310 29.64 -3.08 2.04
CA PRO A 310 30.95 -2.88 2.64
C PRO A 310 31.92 -4.00 2.23
N SER A 311 33.09 -3.64 1.75
CA SER A 311 34.15 -4.59 1.44
C SER A 311 34.91 -4.94 2.72
N TYR A 312 34.73 -6.13 3.23
CA TYR A 312 35.55 -6.66 4.31
C TYR A 312 36.83 -7.28 3.71
N GLN A 313 38.00 -6.81 4.12
CA GLN A 313 39.26 -7.38 3.67
C GLN A 313 39.33 -8.87 4.00
N GLY A 314 39.57 -9.71 2.98
CA GLY A 314 39.70 -11.16 3.13
C GLY A 314 38.41 -11.96 3.13
N VAL A 315 37.25 -11.34 2.95
CA VAL A 315 35.97 -12.01 2.81
C VAL A 315 35.42 -11.83 1.40
N ALA A 316 35.17 -12.92 0.69
CA ALA A 316 34.48 -12.89 -0.60
C ALA A 316 33.01 -12.54 -0.34
N THR A 317 32.58 -11.34 -0.68
CA THR A 317 31.19 -10.90 -0.51
C THR A 317 30.42 -11.14 -1.81
N SER A 318 29.38 -11.98 -1.74
CA SER A 318 28.43 -12.20 -2.83
C SER A 318 27.28 -11.16 -2.84
N GLY A 319 27.50 -9.98 -2.29
CA GLY A 319 26.51 -8.93 -2.04
C GLY A 319 26.27 -8.67 -0.56
N SER A 320 25.54 -7.61 -0.24
CA SER A 320 25.13 -7.27 1.13
C SER A 320 24.03 -8.21 1.60
N MET A 321 24.35 -9.08 2.55
CA MET A 321 23.38 -10.00 3.19
C MET A 321 22.90 -9.51 4.55
N GLU A 322 23.37 -8.37 5.03
CA GLU A 322 22.91 -7.79 6.29
C GLU A 322 21.41 -7.55 6.25
N GLY A 323 20.71 -7.95 7.30
CA GLY A 323 19.26 -7.82 7.42
C GLY A 323 18.44 -8.62 6.40
N LYS A 324 19.06 -9.51 5.63
CA LYS A 324 18.40 -10.34 4.61
C LYS A 324 18.37 -11.81 5.00
N GLU A 325 17.26 -12.46 4.68
CA GLU A 325 17.09 -13.89 4.90
C GLU A 325 17.86 -14.71 3.85
N VAL A 326 18.64 -15.69 4.32
CA VAL A 326 19.40 -16.61 3.45
C VAL A 326 18.47 -17.36 2.47
N ARG A 327 17.24 -17.64 2.89
CA ARG A 327 16.18 -18.28 2.06
C ARG A 327 15.89 -17.52 0.77
N PHE A 328 16.04 -16.20 0.76
CA PHE A 328 15.62 -15.32 -0.33
C PHE A 328 16.80 -14.67 -1.03
N GLY A 329 17.89 -14.47 -0.32
CA GLY A 329 19.10 -13.81 -0.85
C GLY A 329 18.86 -12.36 -1.27
N VAL A 330 19.84 -11.76 -1.92
CA VAL A 330 19.78 -10.37 -2.39
C VAL A 330 18.63 -10.15 -3.38
N GLY A 331 18.46 -11.04 -4.36
CA GLY A 331 17.43 -10.87 -5.41
C GLY A 331 16.00 -10.91 -4.84
N GLY A 332 15.67 -11.92 -4.02
CA GLY A 332 14.35 -12.03 -3.42
C GLY A 332 14.03 -10.89 -2.45
N SER A 333 15.04 -10.41 -1.71
CA SER A 333 14.89 -9.28 -0.79
C SER A 333 14.71 -7.95 -1.53
N SER A 334 15.50 -7.69 -2.57
CA SER A 334 15.40 -6.46 -3.39
C SER A 334 14.05 -6.35 -4.10
N LEU A 335 13.59 -7.44 -4.71
CA LEU A 335 12.32 -7.48 -5.40
C LEU A 335 11.13 -7.30 -4.44
N PHE A 336 11.22 -7.89 -3.22
CA PHE A 336 10.19 -7.72 -2.19
C PHE A 336 10.13 -6.27 -1.69
N ALA A 337 11.30 -5.67 -1.38
CA ALA A 337 11.38 -4.28 -0.94
C ALA A 337 10.82 -3.30 -1.98
N ALA A 338 11.12 -3.51 -3.27
CA ALA A 338 10.54 -2.74 -4.35
C ALA A 338 9.02 -2.95 -4.46
N SER A 339 8.54 -4.19 -4.36
CA SER A 339 7.12 -4.54 -4.51
C SER A 339 6.27 -3.93 -3.40
N THR A 340 6.71 -4.02 -2.15
CA THR A 340 5.97 -3.52 -0.99
C THR A 340 5.87 -2.00 -0.96
N THR A 341 6.93 -1.29 -1.35
CA THR A 341 6.96 0.19 -1.37
C THR A 341 6.38 0.78 -2.65
N ALA A 342 6.33 0.02 -3.74
CA ALA A 342 5.57 0.38 -4.94
C ALA A 342 4.05 0.25 -4.72
N ALA A 343 3.60 -0.66 -3.83
CA ALA A 343 2.20 -1.02 -3.65
C ALA A 343 1.54 -0.41 -2.41
N SER A 344 2.18 0.46 -1.64
CA SER A 344 1.62 0.91 -0.36
C SER A 344 1.25 -0.25 0.58
N ASN A 345 2.11 -1.29 0.64
CA ASN A 345 1.78 -2.51 1.38
C ASN A 345 2.38 -2.51 2.79
N GLY A 346 3.68 -2.27 2.94
CA GLY A 346 4.35 -2.23 4.24
C GLY A 346 4.90 -3.57 4.76
N ALA A 347 4.50 -4.72 4.21
CA ALA A 347 5.13 -5.99 4.56
C ALA A 347 6.59 -6.02 4.11
N VAL A 348 7.46 -6.67 4.89
CA VAL A 348 8.90 -6.75 4.61
C VAL A 348 9.40 -8.19 4.78
N ASN A 349 10.31 -8.62 3.91
CA ASN A 349 11.05 -9.87 4.07
C ASN A 349 12.54 -9.65 4.35
N THR A 350 12.92 -8.40 4.50
CA THR A 350 14.28 -7.95 4.82
C THR A 350 14.19 -6.71 5.72
N MET A 351 15.19 -6.50 6.54
CA MET A 351 15.30 -5.29 7.36
C MET A 351 15.69 -4.11 6.45
N HIS A 352 14.75 -3.21 6.17
CA HIS A 352 15.00 -2.08 5.27
C HIS A 352 16.07 -1.12 5.79
N ASP A 353 16.22 -1.04 7.12
CA ASP A 353 17.25 -0.25 7.79
C ASP A 353 18.68 -0.73 7.47
N SER A 354 18.85 -2.03 7.22
CA SER A 354 20.13 -2.66 6.85
C SER A 354 20.40 -2.65 5.33
N LEU A 355 19.53 -2.04 4.52
CA LEU A 355 19.85 -1.82 3.12
C LEU A 355 21.00 -0.80 2.99
N THR A 356 21.82 -0.96 1.97
CA THR A 356 22.83 0.05 1.64
C THR A 356 22.17 1.42 1.48
N PRO A 357 22.86 2.54 1.74
CA PRO A 357 22.23 3.86 1.69
C PRO A 357 21.45 4.16 0.40
N LEU A 358 21.99 3.80 -0.77
CA LEU A 358 21.30 3.94 -2.05
C LEU A 358 20.23 2.86 -2.26
N GLY A 359 20.41 1.66 -1.72
CA GLY A 359 19.39 0.61 -1.71
C GLY A 359 18.18 1.02 -0.91
N GLY A 360 18.37 1.61 0.28
CA GLY A 360 17.30 2.13 1.15
C GLY A 360 16.64 3.41 0.63
N LEU A 361 17.35 4.20 -0.18
CA LEU A 361 16.79 5.38 -0.84
C LEU A 361 15.62 5.00 -1.77
N VAL A 362 15.71 3.88 -2.49
CA VAL A 362 14.67 3.52 -3.49
C VAL A 362 13.32 3.21 -2.85
N PRO A 363 13.19 2.35 -1.81
CA PRO A 363 11.94 2.18 -1.08
C PRO A 363 11.36 3.50 -0.54
N MET A 364 12.21 4.35 0.03
CA MET A 364 11.82 5.67 0.52
C MET A 364 11.27 6.55 -0.62
N PHE A 365 11.97 6.59 -1.74
CA PHE A 365 11.56 7.37 -2.90
C PHE A 365 10.27 6.86 -3.55
N PHE A 366 10.05 5.54 -3.64
CA PHE A 366 8.80 4.99 -4.14
C PHE A 366 7.60 5.45 -3.32
N MET A 367 7.70 5.46 -2.00
CA MET A 367 6.67 6.02 -1.13
C MET A 367 6.50 7.53 -1.37
N GLN A 368 7.60 8.27 -1.53
CA GLN A 368 7.64 9.72 -1.74
C GLN A 368 7.11 10.16 -3.12
N LEU A 369 7.04 9.26 -4.10
CA LEU A 369 6.29 9.49 -5.34
C LEU A 369 4.76 9.53 -5.13
N GLY A 370 4.29 9.38 -3.89
CA GLY A 370 2.87 9.32 -3.55
C GLY A 370 2.26 7.95 -3.77
N GLU A 371 3.11 6.92 -3.79
CA GLU A 371 2.72 5.51 -3.98
C GLU A 371 1.81 5.29 -5.20
N VAL A 372 2.20 5.88 -6.32
CA VAL A 372 1.46 5.79 -7.58
C VAL A 372 2.08 4.80 -8.57
N ILE A 373 3.18 4.16 -8.19
CA ILE A 373 3.79 3.08 -8.97
C ILE A 373 3.10 1.78 -8.56
N PHE A 374 1.96 1.50 -9.16
CA PHE A 374 0.87 0.61 -8.76
C PHE A 374 0.10 1.10 -7.53
N GLY A 375 0.77 1.40 -6.43
CA GLY A 375 0.22 1.91 -5.19
C GLY A 375 -0.72 0.96 -4.46
N GLY A 376 -1.38 1.44 -3.44
CA GLY A 376 -2.37 0.68 -2.69
C GLY A 376 -3.61 0.36 -3.52
N VAL A 377 -4.34 -0.69 -3.12
CA VAL A 377 -5.55 -1.12 -3.81
C VAL A 377 -6.58 0.02 -3.92
N GLY A 378 -6.73 0.54 -5.11
CA GLY A 378 -7.55 1.71 -5.42
C GLY A 378 -6.81 3.04 -5.31
N SER A 379 -6.15 3.33 -4.18
CA SER A 379 -5.47 4.60 -3.95
C SER A 379 -4.36 4.90 -4.94
N GLY A 380 -3.55 3.91 -5.29
CA GLY A 380 -2.49 4.08 -6.27
C GLY A 380 -3.00 4.56 -7.63
N LEU A 381 -4.07 3.96 -8.12
CA LEU A 381 -4.60 4.33 -9.43
C LEU A 381 -5.32 5.67 -9.42
N TYR A 382 -6.12 6.01 -8.39
CA TYR A 382 -6.70 7.37 -8.39
C TYR A 382 -5.63 8.45 -8.13
N GLY A 383 -4.56 8.14 -7.38
CA GLY A 383 -3.38 9.00 -7.29
C GLY A 383 -2.70 9.21 -8.64
N MET A 384 -2.45 8.12 -9.39
CA MET A 384 -1.89 8.19 -10.74
C MET A 384 -2.79 8.98 -11.70
N ILE A 385 -4.12 8.85 -11.58
CA ILE A 385 -5.07 9.68 -12.37
C ILE A 385 -4.86 11.18 -12.04
N GLY A 386 -4.62 11.53 -10.79
CA GLY A 386 -4.23 12.89 -10.42
C GLY A 386 -2.97 13.36 -11.16
N PHE A 387 -1.92 12.56 -11.21
CA PHE A 387 -0.71 12.87 -11.97
C PHE A 387 -0.95 12.92 -13.48
N ILE A 388 -1.82 12.09 -14.03
CA ILE A 388 -2.21 12.16 -15.44
C ILE A 388 -2.88 13.49 -15.75
N ILE A 389 -3.83 13.91 -14.91
CA ILE A 389 -4.51 15.22 -15.07
C ILE A 389 -3.52 16.37 -14.97
N LEU A 390 -2.61 16.34 -14.00
CA LEU A 390 -1.54 17.31 -13.86
C LEU A 390 -0.64 17.36 -15.10
N THR A 391 -0.25 16.20 -15.61
CA THR A 391 0.59 16.07 -16.81
C THR A 391 -0.08 16.68 -18.04
N VAL A 392 -1.35 16.35 -18.24
CA VAL A 392 -2.14 16.90 -19.36
C VAL A 392 -2.34 18.41 -19.19
N PHE A 393 -2.55 18.87 -17.96
CA PHE A 393 -2.70 20.30 -17.67
C PHE A 393 -1.42 21.08 -17.98
N ILE A 394 -0.26 20.63 -17.49
CA ILE A 394 1.05 21.25 -17.76
C ILE A 394 1.33 21.25 -19.28
N ALA A 395 1.18 20.10 -19.93
CA ALA A 395 1.44 19.97 -21.36
C ALA A 395 0.49 20.86 -22.20
N GLY A 396 -0.79 20.92 -21.84
CA GLY A 396 -1.78 21.77 -22.50
C GLY A 396 -1.41 23.25 -22.40
N LEU A 397 -1.04 23.73 -21.22
CA LEU A 397 -0.64 25.11 -21.02
C LEU A 397 0.65 25.47 -21.77
N LEU A 398 1.66 24.57 -21.77
CA LEU A 398 2.92 24.79 -22.47
C LEU A 398 2.74 24.96 -24.00
N VAL A 399 1.76 24.25 -24.57
CA VAL A 399 1.47 24.30 -26.01
C VAL A 399 0.39 25.31 -26.35
N GLY A 400 -0.17 26.05 -25.34
CA GLY A 400 -1.25 27.02 -25.54
C GLY A 400 -2.58 26.39 -25.93
N ARG A 401 -2.87 25.17 -25.45
CA ARG A 401 -4.09 24.41 -25.74
C ARG A 401 -4.93 24.18 -24.50
N THR A 402 -6.23 24.01 -24.66
CA THR A 402 -7.12 23.65 -23.55
C THR A 402 -6.78 22.22 -23.08
N PRO A 403 -6.44 22.02 -21.80
CA PRO A 403 -6.18 20.69 -21.26
C PRO A 403 -7.45 19.83 -21.26
N GLU A 404 -7.37 18.63 -21.82
CA GLU A 404 -8.47 17.67 -21.92
C GLU A 404 -8.00 16.25 -21.59
N TYR A 405 -8.78 15.51 -20.80
CA TYR A 405 -8.53 14.10 -20.54
C TYR A 405 -9.81 13.28 -20.73
N LEU A 406 -9.74 12.21 -21.52
CA LEU A 406 -10.86 11.33 -21.87
C LEU A 406 -12.11 12.11 -22.41
N GLY A 407 -11.85 13.17 -23.18
CA GLY A 407 -12.89 14.01 -23.75
C GLY A 407 -13.52 14.99 -22.75
N GLU A 408 -12.90 15.23 -21.62
CA GLU A 408 -13.37 16.18 -20.62
C GLU A 408 -12.34 17.29 -20.40
N LYS A 409 -12.81 18.55 -20.44
CA LYS A 409 -11.99 19.72 -20.18
C LYS A 409 -11.58 19.75 -18.72
N ILE A 410 -10.30 20.00 -18.46
CA ILE A 410 -9.76 20.17 -17.10
C ILE A 410 -9.91 21.64 -16.70
N GLU A 411 -10.57 21.86 -15.59
CA GLU A 411 -10.92 23.18 -15.06
C GLU A 411 -10.14 23.51 -13.77
N PRO A 412 -10.11 24.77 -13.31
CA PRO A 412 -9.41 25.14 -12.09
C PRO A 412 -9.86 24.38 -10.84
N TYR A 413 -11.14 23.99 -10.78
CA TYR A 413 -11.65 23.19 -9.67
C TYR A 413 -11.02 21.78 -9.65
N ASP A 414 -10.88 21.15 -10.82
CA ASP A 414 -10.24 19.83 -10.93
C ASP A 414 -8.80 19.90 -10.45
N MET A 415 -8.08 20.97 -10.85
CA MET A 415 -6.70 21.18 -10.42
C MET A 415 -6.58 21.42 -8.91
N LYS A 416 -7.54 22.07 -8.26
CA LYS A 416 -7.56 22.16 -6.79
C LYS A 416 -7.66 20.79 -6.13
N MET A 417 -8.52 19.91 -6.65
CA MET A 417 -8.64 18.54 -6.14
C MET A 417 -7.36 17.72 -6.40
N VAL A 418 -6.77 17.86 -7.58
CA VAL A 418 -5.48 17.22 -7.92
C VAL A 418 -4.35 17.74 -7.02
N CYS A 419 -4.29 19.02 -6.72
CA CYS A 419 -3.31 19.57 -5.78
C CYS A 419 -3.45 18.96 -4.37
N LEU A 420 -4.68 18.79 -3.86
CA LEU A 420 -4.89 18.11 -2.58
C LEU A 420 -4.45 16.64 -2.62
N LEU A 421 -4.72 15.94 -3.72
CA LEU A 421 -4.29 14.55 -3.93
C LEU A 421 -2.76 14.40 -3.85
N ILE A 422 -2.02 15.30 -4.46
CA ILE A 422 -0.57 15.19 -4.67
C ILE A 422 0.22 15.83 -3.52
N LEU A 423 -0.22 16.97 -2.97
CA LEU A 423 0.60 17.77 -2.06
C LEU A 423 0.37 17.49 -0.57
N VAL A 424 -0.78 16.91 -0.20
CA VAL A 424 -1.05 16.61 1.22
C VAL A 424 -0.08 15.59 1.81
N PRO A 425 0.22 14.44 1.18
CA PRO A 425 1.19 13.49 1.72
C PRO A 425 2.60 14.08 1.93
N PRO A 426 3.21 14.77 0.94
CA PRO A 426 4.51 15.42 1.14
C PRO A 426 4.51 16.47 2.25
N LEU A 427 3.46 17.28 2.35
CA LEU A 427 3.34 18.27 3.41
C LEU A 427 3.38 17.61 4.80
N LEU A 428 2.58 16.58 5.00
CA LEU A 428 2.51 15.85 6.27
C LEU A 428 3.84 15.17 6.59
N THR A 429 4.45 14.51 5.61
CA THR A 429 5.73 13.82 5.77
C THR A 429 6.84 14.79 6.17
N LEU A 430 7.04 15.87 5.43
CA LEU A 430 8.14 16.81 5.68
C LEU A 430 7.93 17.59 6.98
N PHE A 431 6.72 18.06 7.23
CA PHE A 431 6.40 18.76 8.48
C PHE A 431 6.53 17.83 9.68
N GLY A 432 5.99 16.61 9.59
CA GLY A 432 6.10 15.61 10.64
C GLY A 432 7.56 15.24 10.94
N THR A 433 8.37 15.00 9.90
CA THR A 433 9.81 14.73 10.05
C THR A 433 10.53 15.90 10.71
N ALA A 434 10.29 17.15 10.24
CA ALA A 434 10.94 18.34 10.76
C ALA A 434 10.64 18.56 12.26
N VAL A 435 9.41 18.34 12.69
CA VAL A 435 9.05 18.41 14.11
C VAL A 435 9.66 17.24 14.88
N ALA A 436 9.60 16.04 14.34
CA ALA A 436 10.07 14.82 15.00
C ALA A 436 11.56 14.87 15.35
N VAL A 437 12.42 15.30 14.42
CA VAL A 437 13.88 15.38 14.66
C VAL A 437 14.25 16.38 15.76
N MET A 438 13.37 17.30 16.11
CA MET A 438 13.56 18.25 17.22
C MET A 438 13.11 17.69 18.57
N MET A 439 12.39 16.56 18.60
CA MET A 439 11.87 15.97 19.83
C MET A 439 12.91 15.08 20.52
N PRO A 440 13.24 15.33 21.82
CA PRO A 440 14.18 14.49 22.56
C PRO A 440 13.78 13.01 22.61
N SER A 441 12.49 12.72 22.70
CA SER A 441 11.98 11.33 22.68
C SER A 441 12.26 10.62 21.36
N VAL A 442 12.21 11.32 20.23
CA VAL A 442 12.52 10.78 18.91
C VAL A 442 14.02 10.60 18.73
N GLN A 443 14.82 11.59 19.17
CA GLN A 443 16.29 11.50 19.13
C GLN A 443 16.83 10.32 19.96
N ALA A 444 16.17 10.00 21.08
CA ALA A 444 16.49 8.83 21.91
C ALA A 444 15.99 7.49 21.32
N SER A 445 15.17 7.53 20.28
CA SER A 445 14.54 6.36 19.67
C SER A 445 15.24 5.87 18.39
N VAL A 446 16.19 6.64 17.84
CA VAL A 446 16.99 6.23 16.68
C VAL A 446 18.15 5.33 17.11
N SER A 447 18.46 4.32 16.31
CA SER A 447 19.55 3.39 16.59
C SER A 447 20.90 3.90 16.08
N ALA A 448 20.90 4.71 15.03
CA ALA A 448 22.06 5.25 14.39
C ALA A 448 22.20 6.77 14.61
N SER A 449 23.41 7.30 14.46
CA SER A 449 23.70 8.74 14.51
C SER A 449 23.86 9.34 13.11
N GLY A 450 23.79 10.67 13.01
CA GLY A 450 24.07 11.39 11.75
C GLY A 450 23.03 11.16 10.67
N ALA A 451 23.49 10.99 9.44
CA ALA A 451 22.63 10.90 8.25
C ALA A 451 21.75 9.64 8.25
N HIS A 452 22.24 8.52 8.77
CA HIS A 452 21.46 7.29 8.86
C HIS A 452 20.32 7.43 9.88
N GLY A 453 20.59 7.95 11.09
CA GLY A 453 19.54 8.20 12.08
C GLY A 453 18.49 9.21 11.60
N PHE A 454 18.88 10.22 10.81
CA PHE A 454 17.93 11.08 10.13
C PHE A 454 17.08 10.28 9.11
N SER A 455 17.69 9.35 8.38
CA SER A 455 16.99 8.47 7.43
C SER A 455 15.96 7.56 8.12
N GLU A 456 16.27 7.05 9.34
CA GLU A 456 15.31 6.27 10.14
C GLU A 456 14.03 7.08 10.42
N VAL A 457 14.19 8.33 10.88
CA VAL A 457 13.05 9.21 11.15
C VAL A 457 12.33 9.59 9.86
N LEU A 458 13.06 10.01 8.82
CA LEU A 458 12.46 10.38 7.53
C LEU A 458 11.69 9.21 6.93
N TYR A 459 12.21 7.98 7.01
CA TYR A 459 11.53 6.78 6.52
C TYR A 459 10.21 6.55 7.27
N ALA A 460 10.24 6.60 8.61
CA ALA A 460 9.06 6.38 9.44
C ALA A 460 7.93 7.38 9.10
N PHE A 461 8.27 8.67 9.03
CA PHE A 461 7.29 9.71 8.69
C PHE A 461 6.88 9.69 7.20
N THR A 462 7.76 9.25 6.30
CA THR A 462 7.41 8.97 4.90
C THR A 462 6.39 7.84 4.80
N SER A 463 6.62 6.75 5.51
CA SER A 463 5.74 5.59 5.54
C SER A 463 4.36 5.93 6.11
N MET A 464 4.29 6.63 7.25
CA MET A 464 3.03 7.08 7.84
C MET A 464 2.32 8.13 6.97
N GLY A 465 3.06 9.07 6.37
CA GLY A 465 2.51 10.15 5.54
C GLY A 465 2.07 9.73 4.14
N ASN A 466 2.45 8.53 3.69
CA ASN A 466 2.00 7.93 2.43
C ASN A 466 1.17 6.64 2.63
N ASN A 467 0.86 6.27 3.88
CA ASN A 467 0.07 5.08 4.24
C ASN A 467 0.70 3.75 3.78
N ASN A 468 2.04 3.60 3.89
CA ASN A 468 2.74 2.37 3.52
C ASN A 468 2.75 1.33 4.65
N GLY A 469 3.33 1.66 5.80
CA GLY A 469 3.46 0.79 6.98
C GLY A 469 4.84 0.20 7.23
N SER A 470 5.75 0.13 6.23
CA SER A 470 7.12 -0.33 6.46
C SER A 470 7.93 0.67 7.27
N ALA A 471 8.98 0.19 7.94
CA ALA A 471 9.86 1.00 8.78
C ALA A 471 11.34 0.67 8.51
N PHE A 472 12.21 1.64 8.82
CA PHE A 472 13.58 1.31 9.21
C PHE A 472 13.51 0.86 10.67
N ALA A 473 13.76 -0.42 10.92
CA ALA A 473 13.49 -1.05 12.22
C ALA A 473 14.47 -0.63 13.34
N GLY A 474 15.51 0.13 13.02
CA GLY A 474 16.36 0.83 13.99
C GLY A 474 15.63 1.91 14.78
N PHE A 475 14.53 2.44 14.23
CA PHE A 475 13.70 3.44 14.90
C PHE A 475 12.70 2.79 15.88
N ALA A 476 12.92 3.00 17.19
CA ALA A 476 12.03 2.54 18.26
C ALA A 476 10.78 3.43 18.35
N ALA A 477 9.78 3.14 17.54
CA ALA A 477 8.65 4.03 17.27
C ALA A 477 7.61 4.12 18.40
N ASP A 478 7.62 3.25 19.42
CA ASP A 478 6.61 3.26 20.50
C ASP A 478 6.86 4.37 21.52
N THR A 479 6.67 5.61 21.08
CA THR A 479 6.63 6.77 21.98
C THR A 479 5.28 7.46 21.87
N THR A 480 4.85 8.13 22.93
CA THR A 480 3.55 8.86 22.92
C THR A 480 3.50 9.89 21.79
N PHE A 481 4.61 10.60 21.54
CA PHE A 481 4.71 11.56 20.45
C PHE A 481 4.53 10.91 19.09
N THR A 482 5.33 9.90 18.77
CA THR A 482 5.29 9.22 17.48
C THR A 482 3.94 8.55 17.24
N ASN A 483 3.37 7.91 18.28
CA ASN A 483 2.07 7.27 18.19
C ASN A 483 0.94 8.26 17.87
N ILE A 484 0.87 9.41 18.56
CA ILE A 484 -0.21 10.37 18.36
C ILE A 484 -0.04 11.14 17.04
N VAL A 485 1.16 11.67 16.80
CA VAL A 485 1.43 12.44 15.56
C VAL A 485 1.31 11.55 14.33
N GLY A 486 1.88 10.35 14.38
CA GLY A 486 1.77 9.38 13.30
C GLY A 486 0.33 8.97 12.99
N ALA A 487 -0.49 8.75 14.03
CA ALA A 487 -1.92 8.47 13.86
C ALA A 487 -2.66 9.58 13.11
N VAL A 488 -2.46 10.83 13.55
CA VAL A 488 -3.09 12.00 12.91
C VAL A 488 -2.62 12.14 11.46
N MET A 489 -1.32 11.95 11.20
CA MET A 489 -0.77 11.99 9.84
C MET A 489 -1.38 10.92 8.95
N MET A 490 -1.44 9.66 9.40
CA MET A 490 -2.02 8.55 8.62
C MET A 490 -3.48 8.80 8.25
N LEU A 491 -4.28 9.35 9.19
CA LEU A 491 -5.68 9.70 8.91
C LEU A 491 -5.80 10.81 7.88
N PHE A 492 -5.04 11.88 8.00
CA PHE A 492 -5.10 13.01 7.06
C PHE A 492 -4.54 12.64 5.69
N ALA A 493 -3.43 11.91 5.65
CA ALA A 493 -2.83 11.41 4.41
C ALA A 493 -3.77 10.49 3.62
N ARG A 494 -4.62 9.72 4.32
CA ARG A 494 -5.61 8.84 3.67
C ARG A 494 -6.87 9.57 3.24
N PHE A 495 -7.50 10.28 4.17
CA PHE A 495 -8.88 10.74 3.96
C PHE A 495 -8.97 12.06 3.19
N ILE A 496 -8.01 12.96 3.28
CA ILE A 496 -8.04 14.20 2.48
C ILE A 496 -7.90 13.90 0.98
N PRO A 497 -6.89 13.13 0.52
CA PRO A 497 -6.80 12.74 -0.89
C PRO A 497 -8.01 11.93 -1.38
N LEU A 498 -8.52 11.01 -0.56
CA LEU A 498 -9.69 10.22 -0.89
C LEU A 498 -10.93 11.08 -1.14
N VAL A 499 -11.20 12.04 -0.26
CA VAL A 499 -12.32 12.97 -0.42
C VAL A 499 -12.11 13.84 -1.66
N ALA A 500 -10.89 14.36 -1.89
CA ALA A 500 -10.56 15.13 -3.08
C ALA A 500 -10.80 14.32 -4.37
N ALA A 501 -10.44 13.04 -4.39
CA ALA A 501 -10.69 12.13 -5.52
C ALA A 501 -12.18 11.97 -5.82
N LEU A 502 -13.03 11.83 -4.79
CA LEU A 502 -14.49 11.73 -4.96
C LEU A 502 -15.10 13.03 -5.52
N TYR A 503 -14.65 14.20 -5.06
CA TYR A 503 -15.13 15.46 -5.58
C TYR A 503 -14.65 15.71 -7.00
N LEU A 504 -13.41 15.34 -7.32
CA LEU A 504 -12.91 15.33 -8.70
C LEU A 504 -13.79 14.44 -9.58
N ALA A 505 -14.07 13.21 -9.15
CA ALA A 505 -14.92 12.26 -9.88
C ALA A 505 -16.32 12.83 -10.16
N GLN A 506 -16.97 13.45 -9.18
CA GLN A 506 -18.29 14.06 -9.40
C GLN A 506 -18.23 15.24 -10.37
N ASN A 507 -17.21 16.08 -10.28
CA ASN A 507 -17.05 17.19 -11.19
C ASN A 507 -16.85 16.71 -12.64
N MET A 508 -16.04 15.66 -12.82
CA MET A 508 -15.86 15.02 -14.13
C MET A 508 -17.17 14.40 -14.65
N ALA A 509 -17.93 13.69 -13.82
CA ALA A 509 -19.23 13.12 -14.21
C ALA A 509 -20.29 14.13 -14.64
N LEU A 510 -20.21 15.36 -14.13
CA LEU A 510 -21.14 16.46 -14.48
C LEU A 510 -20.88 17.08 -15.86
N LYS A 511 -19.66 16.92 -16.39
CA LYS A 511 -19.22 17.57 -17.62
C LYS A 511 -19.90 17.02 -18.88
N THR A 512 -19.91 17.86 -19.89
CA THR A 512 -20.30 17.48 -21.24
C THR A 512 -19.04 17.13 -22.02
N PRO A 513 -19.00 15.96 -22.69
CA PRO A 513 -17.84 15.57 -23.48
C PRO A 513 -17.54 16.56 -24.59
N VAL A 514 -16.26 16.84 -24.78
CA VAL A 514 -15.75 17.64 -25.89
C VAL A 514 -15.22 16.70 -26.98
N ALA A 515 -15.52 16.99 -28.24
CA ALA A 515 -15.00 16.21 -29.35
C ALA A 515 -13.48 16.43 -29.47
N ALA A 516 -12.73 15.33 -29.65
CA ALA A 516 -11.29 15.42 -29.89
C ALA A 516 -11.01 16.27 -31.14
N SER A 517 -10.13 17.24 -30.99
CA SER A 517 -9.66 18.11 -32.09
C SER A 517 -8.21 17.76 -32.46
N SER A 518 -7.72 18.32 -33.56
CA SER A 518 -6.28 18.25 -33.92
C SER A 518 -5.36 18.82 -32.84
N GLY A 519 -5.93 19.55 -31.88
CA GLY A 519 -5.28 20.12 -30.72
C GLY A 519 -5.25 19.25 -29.47
N THR A 520 -6.01 18.17 -29.41
CA THR A 520 -6.07 17.29 -28.24
C THR A 520 -4.77 16.51 -28.07
N LEU A 521 -4.13 16.59 -26.91
CA LEU A 521 -2.92 15.82 -26.60
C LEU A 521 -3.24 14.33 -26.53
N SER A 522 -2.49 13.51 -27.27
CA SER A 522 -2.63 12.06 -27.18
C SER A 522 -2.04 11.53 -25.87
N THR A 523 -2.87 10.90 -25.06
CA THR A 523 -2.47 10.26 -23.78
C THR A 523 -2.12 8.78 -23.89
N LYS A 524 -1.82 8.29 -25.10
CA LYS A 524 -1.65 6.84 -25.41
C LYS A 524 -0.34 6.51 -26.12
N ASN A 525 0.51 7.49 -26.35
CA ASN A 525 1.77 7.33 -27.09
C ASN A 525 2.99 7.37 -26.15
N GLY A 526 4.15 7.00 -26.69
CA GLY A 526 5.41 6.96 -25.93
C GLY A 526 5.83 8.33 -25.39
N MET A 527 5.52 9.43 -26.11
CA MET A 527 5.80 10.80 -25.64
C MET A 527 5.03 11.09 -24.35
N PHE A 528 3.75 10.74 -24.29
CA PHE A 528 2.95 10.92 -23.09
C PHE A 528 3.44 10.06 -21.93
N ILE A 529 3.83 8.80 -22.19
CA ILE A 529 4.40 7.91 -21.17
C ILE A 529 5.66 8.56 -20.56
N GLY A 530 6.58 9.04 -21.39
CA GLY A 530 7.79 9.71 -20.93
C GLY A 530 7.49 10.99 -20.15
N LEU A 531 6.52 11.79 -20.60
CA LEU A 531 6.10 13.01 -19.92
C LEU A 531 5.46 12.70 -18.56
N LEU A 532 4.59 11.68 -18.48
CA LEU A 532 3.97 11.24 -17.23
C LEU A 532 5.02 10.79 -16.20
N ILE A 533 5.96 9.94 -16.62
CA ILE A 533 7.07 9.52 -15.76
C ILE A 533 7.88 10.74 -15.31
N GLY A 534 8.20 11.64 -16.24
CA GLY A 534 8.92 12.87 -15.94
C GLY A 534 8.22 13.75 -14.91
N VAL A 535 6.91 13.94 -15.03
CA VAL A 535 6.10 14.74 -14.07
C VAL A 535 6.06 14.06 -12.70
N VAL A 536 5.81 12.75 -12.64
CA VAL A 536 5.77 12.00 -11.36
C VAL A 536 7.12 12.12 -10.64
N VAL A 537 8.22 11.83 -11.33
CA VAL A 537 9.58 11.88 -10.76
C VAL A 537 9.97 13.31 -10.39
N LEU A 538 9.66 14.29 -11.23
CA LEU A 538 9.98 15.71 -10.97
C LEU A 538 9.26 16.23 -9.72
N ILE A 539 7.97 15.96 -9.58
CA ILE A 539 7.19 16.39 -8.40
C ILE A 539 7.71 15.72 -7.13
N GLY A 540 8.01 14.42 -7.17
CA GLY A 540 8.64 13.70 -6.06
C GLY A 540 10.00 14.28 -5.70
N ALA A 541 10.86 14.53 -6.69
CA ALA A 541 12.18 15.13 -6.47
C ALA A 541 12.08 16.57 -5.92
N LEU A 542 11.25 17.41 -6.50
CA LEU A 542 11.05 18.80 -6.00
C LEU A 542 10.57 18.84 -4.56
N SER A 543 9.74 17.86 -4.16
CA SER A 543 9.23 17.79 -2.80
C SER A 543 10.27 17.26 -1.82
N PHE A 544 11.03 16.20 -2.17
CA PHE A 544 11.79 15.42 -1.20
C PHE A 544 13.32 15.44 -1.37
N LEU A 545 13.86 15.93 -2.51
CA LEU A 545 15.30 15.89 -2.76
C LEU A 545 16.14 16.53 -1.65
N PRO A 546 15.75 17.67 -1.03
CA PRO A 546 16.52 18.22 0.08
C PRO A 546 16.61 17.27 1.30
N ALA A 547 15.49 16.61 1.65
CA ALA A 547 15.48 15.64 2.74
C ALA A 547 16.28 14.37 2.40
N LEU A 548 16.16 13.87 1.17
CA LEU A 548 16.97 12.73 0.68
C LEU A 548 18.45 13.03 0.65
N ALA A 549 18.83 14.29 0.36
CA ALA A 549 20.22 14.73 0.38
C ALA A 549 20.80 14.72 1.80
N LEU A 550 20.03 15.08 2.82
CA LEU A 550 20.44 15.06 4.23
C LEU A 550 20.46 13.63 4.83
N GLY A 551 19.67 12.73 4.31
CA GLY A 551 19.57 11.34 4.74
C GLY A 551 20.42 10.40 3.87
N PRO A 552 19.78 9.56 3.04
CA PRO A 552 20.46 8.44 2.37
C PRO A 552 21.59 8.85 1.42
N ILE A 553 21.53 10.05 0.81
CA ILE A 553 22.63 10.52 -0.06
C ILE A 553 23.84 10.92 0.77
N ALA A 554 23.67 11.67 1.87
CA ALA A 554 24.76 12.01 2.78
C ALA A 554 25.34 10.75 3.44
N ASP A 555 24.50 9.81 3.83
CA ASP A 555 24.91 8.51 4.39
C ASP A 555 25.79 7.72 3.40
N PHE A 556 25.43 7.67 2.13
CA PHE A 556 26.24 7.05 1.10
C PHE A 556 27.67 7.66 1.04
N PHE A 557 27.80 8.97 1.02
CA PHE A 557 29.10 9.64 0.97
C PHE A 557 29.92 9.50 2.26
N THR A 558 29.30 9.25 3.39
CA THR A 558 30.01 9.01 4.66
C THR A 558 30.45 7.56 4.81
N THR A 559 29.68 6.61 4.29
CA THR A 559 29.94 5.16 4.40
C THR A 559 31.00 4.68 3.38
N PHE A 560 31.03 5.27 2.19
CA PHE A 560 31.91 4.83 1.08
C PHE A 560 33.07 5.82 0.78
N LYS A 561 33.57 6.50 1.80
CA LYS A 561 34.78 7.33 1.71
C LYS A 561 36.06 6.51 1.71
#